data_5e4023cc62be5297d53e05afa13906b2
#
_entry.id   5e4023cc62be5297d53e05afa13906b2
#
_cell.length_a   1.000
_cell.length_b   1.000
_cell.length_c   1.000
_cell.angle_alpha   90.00
_cell.angle_beta   90.00
_cell.angle_gamma   90.00
#
_symmetry.space_group_name_H-M   'P 1'
#
loop_
_entity.id
_entity.type
_entity.pdbx_description
1 polymer ?
#
loop_
_entity_poly.entity_id
_entity_poly.type
_entity_poly.pdbx_seq_one_letter_code
_entity_poly.pdbx_strand_id
1 'polypeptide(L)'
;MAVPYWADQLVAEHPADEIIINDSKTYSGSAHVGSLRGPVIHDVILRAALAAGRRAKFYYGSDDYDALDAVPPSLSREMYTPYLGKPLSVIPAPDGSDRSYAQYFYDEFMAVQNALGIFPEPYRMSELYKSGRMNGVIRTVLENAAEIRAIYLEVSNSERQEDWFSFNPICENCGRIAMTRVYKFDGEKVYYRCEPDAMKYAKGCGYEGAVSPFDGNGKLPWKL
;
A
#
# COMPACT_ATOMS: atom_id res chain seq x y z
N MET A 1 42.22 9.87 5.60
CA MET A 1 41.15 10.11 4.59
C MET A 1 39.83 10.19 5.35
N ALA A 2 39.02 11.22 5.14
CA ALA A 2 37.70 11.29 5.70
C ALA A 2 36.85 10.14 5.12
N VAL A 3 36.09 9.43 5.97
CA VAL A 3 35.13 8.43 5.50
C VAL A 3 34.07 9.17 4.71
N PRO A 4 33.81 8.82 3.44
CA PRO A 4 32.79 9.47 2.66
C PRO A 4 31.43 9.33 3.33
N TYR A 5 30.60 10.37 3.24
CA TYR A 5 29.25 10.34 3.78
C TYR A 5 28.44 9.28 3.01
N TRP A 6 27.69 8.44 3.73
CA TRP A 6 27.03 7.26 3.17
C TRP A 6 26.10 7.55 1.97
N ALA A 7 25.40 8.71 2.01
CA ALA A 7 24.48 9.08 0.94
C ALA A 7 25.23 9.49 -0.34
N ASP A 8 26.40 10.17 -0.21
CA ASP A 8 27.23 10.52 -1.36
C ASP A 8 27.81 9.26 -2.02
N GLN A 9 28.22 8.28 -1.21
CA GLN A 9 28.70 7.00 -1.71
C GLN A 9 27.59 6.25 -2.46
N LEU A 10 26.39 6.14 -1.88
CA LEU A 10 25.24 5.50 -2.51
C LEU A 10 24.91 6.14 -3.87
N VAL A 11 24.90 7.47 -3.94
CA VAL A 11 24.66 8.23 -5.17
C VAL A 11 25.73 8.01 -6.21
N ALA A 12 27.01 7.97 -5.79
CA ALA A 12 28.14 7.73 -6.70
C ALA A 12 28.14 6.32 -7.30
N GLU A 13 27.71 5.33 -6.53
CA GLU A 13 27.62 3.92 -6.96
C GLU A 13 26.36 3.63 -7.79
N HIS A 14 25.34 4.50 -7.77
CA HIS A 14 24.08 4.26 -8.49
C HIS A 14 24.26 4.46 -10.01
N PRO A 15 23.96 3.44 -10.85
CA PRO A 15 24.33 3.48 -12.28
C PRO A 15 23.37 4.31 -13.14
N ALA A 16 22.14 4.57 -12.72
CA ALA A 16 21.12 5.23 -13.54
C ALA A 16 21.37 6.75 -13.67
N ASP A 17 21.04 7.32 -14.83
CA ASP A 17 21.11 8.77 -15.09
C ASP A 17 20.13 9.60 -14.23
N GLU A 18 18.99 9.02 -13.92
CA GLU A 18 17.97 9.60 -13.05
C GLU A 18 17.75 8.68 -11.85
N ILE A 19 17.78 9.24 -10.65
CA ILE A 19 17.58 8.51 -9.39
C ILE A 19 16.14 8.73 -8.94
N ILE A 20 15.37 7.64 -8.94
CA ILE A 20 14.00 7.64 -8.40
C ILE A 20 14.05 7.09 -6.98
N ILE A 21 13.69 7.95 -6.03
CA ILE A 21 13.58 7.61 -4.62
C ILE A 21 12.09 7.46 -4.33
N ASN A 22 11.70 6.35 -3.71
CA ASN A 22 10.31 6.11 -3.37
C ASN A 22 10.18 5.57 -1.94
N ASP A 23 9.20 6.09 -1.23
CA ASP A 23 8.76 5.58 0.06
C ASP A 23 7.24 5.64 0.13
N SER A 24 6.64 4.88 1.02
CA SER A 24 5.19 4.88 1.23
C SER A 24 4.83 4.57 2.68
N LYS A 25 3.59 4.91 3.04
CA LYS A 25 3.07 4.62 4.36
C LYS A 25 1.57 4.31 4.33
N THR A 26 1.18 3.31 5.13
CA THR A 26 -0.21 3.06 5.50
C THR A 26 -0.61 4.01 6.63
N TYR A 27 -1.61 4.87 6.39
CA TYR A 27 -2.09 5.87 7.34
C TYR A 27 -3.24 5.33 8.20
N SER A 28 -2.94 4.31 9.02
CA SER A 28 -3.90 3.65 9.92
C SER A 28 -4.10 4.36 11.27
N GLY A 29 -3.48 5.51 11.47
CA GLY A 29 -3.56 6.36 12.67
C GLY A 29 -2.48 7.44 12.67
N SER A 30 -2.44 8.28 13.73
CA SER A 30 -1.41 9.31 13.88
C SER A 30 -0.01 8.72 13.83
N ALA A 31 0.87 9.37 13.08
CA ALA A 31 2.23 8.92 12.93
C ALA A 31 3.07 9.25 14.18
N HIS A 32 3.87 8.29 14.63
CA HIS A 32 4.87 8.51 15.68
C HIS A 32 6.21 8.96 15.07
N VAL A 33 7.11 9.51 15.88
CA VAL A 33 8.41 10.03 15.42
C VAL A 33 9.22 9.02 14.60
N GLY A 34 9.13 7.72 14.91
CA GLY A 34 9.79 6.66 14.13
C GLY A 34 9.33 6.56 12.68
N SER A 35 8.11 7.04 12.37
CA SER A 35 7.61 7.09 10.98
C SER A 35 8.35 8.10 10.10
N LEU A 36 9.04 9.08 10.69
CA LEU A 36 9.85 10.06 9.97
C LEU A 36 11.19 9.51 9.47
N ARG A 37 11.59 8.33 9.95
CA ARG A 37 12.88 7.72 9.56
C ARG A 37 12.98 7.53 8.05
N GLY A 38 11.96 7.00 7.41
CA GLY A 38 11.90 6.81 5.95
C GLY A 38 12.06 8.15 5.21
N PRO A 39 11.13 9.11 5.39
CA PRO A 39 11.22 10.41 4.73
C PRO A 39 12.56 11.15 4.91
N VAL A 40 13.12 11.14 6.13
CA VAL A 40 14.41 11.78 6.41
C VAL A 40 15.55 11.12 5.65
N ILE A 41 15.65 9.80 5.66
CA ILE A 41 16.69 9.07 4.94
C ILE A 41 16.58 9.33 3.43
N HIS A 42 15.38 9.27 2.88
CA HIS A 42 15.13 9.47 1.46
C HIS A 42 15.38 10.92 1.01
N ASP A 43 15.04 11.92 1.83
CA ASP A 43 15.36 13.32 1.56
C ASP A 43 16.88 13.57 1.58
N VAL A 44 17.62 12.92 2.48
CA VAL A 44 19.09 13.00 2.50
C VAL A 44 19.70 12.45 1.20
N ILE A 45 19.16 11.32 0.69
CA ILE A 45 19.62 10.76 -0.61
C ILE A 45 19.27 11.72 -1.75
N LEU A 46 18.06 12.30 -1.75
CA LEU A 46 17.65 13.30 -2.74
C LEU A 46 18.63 14.49 -2.77
N ARG A 47 18.92 15.06 -1.59
CA ARG A 47 19.86 16.21 -1.47
C ARG A 47 21.26 15.85 -1.94
N ALA A 48 21.78 14.66 -1.59
CA ALA A 48 23.07 14.19 -2.05
C ALA A 48 23.11 14.05 -3.59
N ALA A 49 22.06 13.47 -4.19
CA ALA A 49 21.94 13.32 -5.63
C ALA A 49 21.92 14.68 -6.35
N LEU A 50 21.11 15.63 -5.87
CA LEU A 50 21.04 16.98 -6.43
C LEU A 50 22.37 17.75 -6.28
N ALA A 51 23.05 17.61 -5.13
CA ALA A 51 24.36 18.21 -4.89
C ALA A 51 25.46 17.64 -5.81
N ALA A 52 25.34 16.36 -6.17
CA ALA A 52 26.21 15.69 -7.17
C ALA A 52 25.85 16.03 -8.63
N GLY A 53 24.88 16.94 -8.87
CA GLY A 53 24.43 17.30 -10.21
C GLY A 53 23.61 16.24 -10.93
N ARG A 54 23.10 15.22 -10.20
CA ARG A 54 22.26 14.16 -10.75
C ARG A 54 20.80 14.60 -10.84
N ARG A 55 20.07 14.09 -11.82
CA ARG A 55 18.61 14.19 -11.83
C ARG A 55 18.05 13.22 -10.79
N ALA A 56 17.19 13.72 -9.90
CA ALA A 56 16.58 12.89 -8.87
C ALA A 56 15.17 13.37 -8.53
N LYS A 57 14.31 12.43 -8.15
CA LYS A 57 12.95 12.69 -7.67
C LYS A 57 12.66 11.84 -6.44
N PHE A 58 11.93 12.41 -5.50
CA PHE A 58 11.45 11.68 -4.34
C PHE A 58 9.92 11.63 -4.34
N TYR A 59 9.37 10.42 -4.47
CA TYR A 59 7.95 10.14 -4.40
C TYR A 59 7.57 9.58 -3.03
N TYR A 60 6.42 10.03 -2.50
CA TYR A 60 5.91 9.51 -1.22
C TYR A 60 4.46 9.07 -1.35
N GLY A 61 4.24 7.77 -1.21
CA GLY A 61 2.95 7.12 -1.41
C GLY A 61 2.07 7.06 -0.16
N SER A 62 0.78 7.23 -0.37
CA SER A 62 -0.24 6.84 0.59
C SER A 62 -0.81 5.48 0.22
N ASP A 63 -0.56 4.46 1.08
CA ASP A 63 -1.13 3.10 0.93
C ASP A 63 -2.58 3.07 1.44
N ASP A 64 -3.39 3.96 0.92
CA ASP A 64 -4.77 4.21 1.33
C ASP A 64 -5.77 3.11 0.90
N TYR A 65 -5.31 2.15 0.07
CA TYR A 65 -6.03 0.91 -0.24
C TYR A 65 -5.76 -0.22 0.75
N ASP A 66 -4.86 -0.01 1.70
CA ASP A 66 -4.67 -0.94 2.81
C ASP A 66 -5.92 -0.96 3.71
N ALA A 67 -6.17 -2.11 4.29
CA ALA A 67 -7.28 -2.29 5.19
C ALA A 67 -7.00 -1.69 6.57
N LEU A 68 -8.03 -1.13 7.21
CA LEU A 68 -7.96 -0.85 8.65
C LEU A 68 -7.86 -2.18 9.41
N ASP A 69 -6.75 -2.44 10.06
CA ASP A 69 -6.44 -3.69 10.78
C ASP A 69 -6.62 -3.58 12.31
N ALA A 70 -6.61 -2.35 12.82
CA ALA A 70 -6.86 -2.06 14.22
C ALA A 70 -7.45 -0.65 14.39
N VAL A 71 -8.26 -0.46 15.43
CA VAL A 71 -8.71 0.88 15.82
C VAL A 71 -7.70 1.47 16.79
N PRO A 72 -7.03 2.59 16.45
CA PRO A 72 -6.10 3.26 17.35
C PRO A 72 -6.74 3.62 18.69
N PRO A 73 -5.99 3.59 19.82
CA PRO A 73 -6.52 3.93 21.14
C PRO A 73 -7.09 5.35 21.25
N SER A 74 -6.64 6.27 20.39
CA SER A 74 -7.11 7.66 20.33
C SER A 74 -8.48 7.83 19.66
N LEU A 75 -9.02 6.77 19.05
CA LEU A 75 -10.27 6.81 18.30
C LEU A 75 -11.37 6.00 18.98
N SER A 76 -12.63 6.34 18.69
CA SER A 76 -13.79 5.59 19.16
C SER A 76 -13.84 4.19 18.55
N ARG A 77 -13.71 3.16 19.38
CA ARG A 77 -13.87 1.76 18.94
C ARG A 77 -15.27 1.49 18.41
N GLU A 78 -16.30 2.05 19.03
CA GLU A 78 -17.68 1.89 18.60
C GLU A 78 -17.89 2.38 17.16
N MET A 79 -17.35 3.56 16.84
CA MET A 79 -17.43 4.16 15.51
C MET A 79 -16.63 3.38 14.47
N TYR A 80 -15.40 2.94 14.78
CA TYR A 80 -14.47 2.42 13.77
C TYR A 80 -14.40 0.90 13.66
N THR A 81 -14.88 0.13 14.65
CA THR A 81 -14.96 -1.34 14.54
C THR A 81 -15.72 -1.83 13.30
N PRO A 82 -16.84 -1.20 12.85
CA PRO A 82 -17.52 -1.62 11.62
C PRO A 82 -16.71 -1.50 10.34
N TYR A 83 -15.63 -0.71 10.36
CA TYR A 83 -14.76 -0.48 9.21
C TYR A 83 -13.54 -1.38 9.16
N LEU A 84 -13.28 -2.19 10.19
CA LEU A 84 -12.17 -3.14 10.17
C LEU A 84 -12.25 -4.04 8.94
N GLY A 85 -11.11 -4.16 8.24
CA GLY A 85 -10.97 -4.89 7.00
C GLY A 85 -11.36 -4.13 5.72
N LYS A 86 -11.88 -2.89 5.83
CA LYS A 86 -12.17 -2.02 4.67
C LYS A 86 -10.96 -1.17 4.30
N PRO A 87 -10.80 -0.77 3.02
CA PRO A 87 -9.76 0.16 2.60
C PRO A 87 -9.84 1.50 3.36
N LEU A 88 -8.70 2.05 3.76
CA LEU A 88 -8.62 3.32 4.50
C LEU A 88 -9.19 4.51 3.71
N SER A 89 -9.16 4.44 2.38
CA SER A 89 -9.68 5.47 1.48
C SER A 89 -11.21 5.62 1.48
N VAL A 90 -11.95 4.64 2.01
CA VAL A 90 -13.43 4.68 2.05
C VAL A 90 -13.98 4.84 3.47
N ILE A 91 -13.11 4.98 4.46
CA ILE A 91 -13.48 5.17 5.86
C ILE A 91 -13.60 6.68 6.13
N PRO A 92 -14.62 7.16 6.86
CA PRO A 92 -14.76 8.58 7.18
C PRO A 92 -13.66 9.09 8.11
N ALA A 93 -13.28 10.36 7.95
CA ALA A 93 -12.27 11.02 8.79
C ALA A 93 -12.76 11.16 10.26
N PRO A 94 -11.81 11.15 11.24
CA PRO A 94 -12.14 11.27 12.65
C PRO A 94 -12.73 12.62 13.07
N ASP A 95 -12.47 13.68 12.30
CA ASP A 95 -12.94 15.03 12.57
C ASP A 95 -14.32 15.35 11.98
N GLY A 96 -14.95 14.37 11.32
CA GLY A 96 -16.25 14.53 10.66
C GLY A 96 -16.21 15.34 9.37
N SER A 97 -15.03 15.64 8.83
CA SER A 97 -14.89 16.26 7.51
C SER A 97 -15.20 15.29 6.38
N ASP A 98 -15.36 15.81 5.15
CA ASP A 98 -15.59 15.01 3.94
C ASP A 98 -14.35 14.23 3.47
N ARG A 99 -13.23 14.34 4.18
CA ARG A 99 -12.01 13.60 3.89
C ARG A 99 -12.17 12.11 4.22
N SER A 100 -11.36 11.27 3.59
CA SER A 100 -11.20 9.90 4.06
C SER A 100 -10.30 9.85 5.31
N TYR A 101 -10.41 8.76 6.04
CA TYR A 101 -9.53 8.41 7.17
C TYR A 101 -8.04 8.50 6.78
N ALA A 102 -7.68 7.87 5.65
CA ALA A 102 -6.31 7.93 5.15
C ALA A 102 -5.86 9.36 4.86
N GLN A 103 -6.73 10.19 4.26
CA GLN A 103 -6.41 11.57 3.95
C GLN A 103 -6.20 12.41 5.20
N TYR A 104 -7.00 12.21 6.23
CA TYR A 104 -6.86 12.92 7.50
C TYR A 104 -5.47 12.70 8.13
N PHE A 105 -5.04 11.44 8.28
CA PHE A 105 -3.73 11.14 8.86
C PHE A 105 -2.55 11.41 7.90
N TYR A 106 -2.79 11.35 6.59
CA TYR A 106 -1.83 11.79 5.59
C TYR A 106 -1.52 13.28 5.74
N ASP A 107 -2.55 14.14 5.84
CA ASP A 107 -2.37 15.59 5.96
C ASP A 107 -1.59 15.96 7.24
N GLU A 108 -1.91 15.28 8.37
CA GLU A 108 -1.18 15.44 9.63
C GLU A 108 0.32 15.11 9.44
N PHE A 109 0.63 14.00 8.80
CA PHE A 109 2.01 13.56 8.62
C PHE A 109 2.78 14.44 7.62
N MET A 110 2.14 14.85 6.52
CA MET A 110 2.75 15.74 5.54
C MET A 110 3.05 17.13 6.12
N ALA A 111 2.19 17.63 7.01
CA ALA A 111 2.48 18.88 7.72
C ALA A 111 3.78 18.80 8.53
N VAL A 112 4.04 17.66 9.19
CA VAL A 112 5.29 17.43 9.93
C VAL A 112 6.49 17.33 8.97
N GLN A 113 6.38 16.61 7.86
CA GLN A 113 7.45 16.54 6.85
C GLN A 113 7.78 17.93 6.30
N ASN A 114 6.76 18.72 5.94
CA ASN A 114 6.93 20.07 5.43
C ASN A 114 7.63 20.99 6.46
N ALA A 115 7.31 20.86 7.74
CA ALA A 115 7.97 21.60 8.81
C ALA A 115 9.46 21.26 8.96
N LEU A 116 9.86 20.04 8.55
CA LEU A 116 11.25 19.59 8.49
C LEU A 116 11.95 19.94 7.16
N GLY A 117 11.26 20.61 6.23
CA GLY A 117 11.80 20.96 4.92
C GLY A 117 11.90 19.77 3.95
N ILE A 118 11.07 18.76 4.12
CA ILE A 118 10.97 17.54 3.28
C ILE A 118 9.71 17.68 2.41
N PHE A 119 9.88 17.72 1.08
CA PHE A 119 8.81 17.99 0.11
C PHE A 119 8.79 16.93 -1.00
N PRO A 120 8.35 15.70 -0.71
CA PRO A 120 8.24 14.67 -1.74
C PRO A 120 7.06 14.94 -2.69
N GLU A 121 7.13 14.37 -3.91
CA GLU A 121 6.00 14.32 -4.84
C GLU A 121 4.99 13.26 -4.33
N PRO A 122 3.75 13.64 -3.98
CA PRO A 122 2.80 12.69 -3.40
C PRO A 122 2.11 11.84 -4.47
N TYR A 123 1.72 10.61 -4.10
CA TYR A 123 0.77 9.80 -4.86
C TYR A 123 -0.11 8.96 -3.93
N ARG A 124 -1.25 8.48 -4.44
CA ARG A 124 -2.17 7.60 -3.71
C ARG A 124 -2.35 6.29 -4.44
N MET A 125 -2.28 5.20 -3.69
CA MET A 125 -2.51 3.87 -4.25
C MET A 125 -3.93 3.73 -4.79
N SER A 126 -4.94 4.24 -4.09
CA SER A 126 -6.33 4.23 -4.57
C SER A 126 -6.50 4.89 -5.95
N GLU A 127 -5.79 5.98 -6.22
CA GLU A 127 -5.81 6.67 -7.51
C GLU A 127 -5.09 5.87 -8.60
N LEU A 128 -3.94 5.27 -8.27
CA LEU A 128 -3.20 4.41 -9.21
C LEU A 128 -4.02 3.20 -9.65
N TYR A 129 -4.72 2.55 -8.72
CA TYR A 129 -5.59 1.43 -9.03
C TYR A 129 -6.82 1.87 -9.84
N LYS A 130 -7.53 2.91 -9.41
CA LYS A 130 -8.76 3.41 -10.07
C LYS A 130 -8.51 4.00 -11.45
N SER A 131 -7.32 4.56 -11.69
CA SER A 131 -6.95 5.09 -13.02
C SER A 131 -6.57 4.01 -14.03
N GLY A 132 -6.56 2.74 -13.63
CA GLY A 132 -6.15 1.62 -14.49
C GLY A 132 -4.64 1.48 -14.69
N ARG A 133 -3.82 2.34 -14.11
CA ARG A 133 -2.34 2.28 -14.24
C ARG A 133 -1.75 0.97 -13.71
N MET A 134 -2.44 0.31 -12.78
CA MET A 134 -2.05 -0.98 -12.23
C MET A 134 -2.56 -2.19 -13.02
N ASN A 135 -3.44 -2.00 -14.03
CA ASN A 135 -4.10 -3.11 -14.72
C ASN A 135 -3.12 -4.08 -15.38
N GLY A 136 -2.06 -3.58 -16.02
CA GLY A 136 -1.03 -4.41 -16.64
C GLY A 136 -0.30 -5.30 -15.62
N VAL A 137 0.09 -4.72 -14.49
CA VAL A 137 0.76 -5.45 -13.40
C VAL A 137 -0.18 -6.48 -12.79
N ILE A 138 -1.44 -6.12 -12.53
CA ILE A 138 -2.46 -7.03 -12.01
C ILE A 138 -2.63 -8.23 -12.94
N ARG A 139 -2.73 -8.00 -14.25
CA ARG A 139 -2.84 -9.06 -15.26
C ARG A 139 -1.65 -10.00 -15.20
N THR A 140 -0.44 -9.46 -15.24
CA THR A 140 0.80 -10.25 -15.14
C THR A 140 0.82 -11.12 -13.89
N VAL A 141 0.44 -10.57 -12.74
CA VAL A 141 0.41 -11.31 -11.46
C VAL A 141 -0.62 -12.45 -11.49
N LEU A 142 -1.81 -12.19 -12.04
CA LEU A 142 -2.87 -13.21 -12.09
C LEU A 142 -2.56 -14.34 -13.09
N GLU A 143 -1.98 -14.01 -14.23
CA GLU A 143 -1.60 -14.98 -15.26
C GLU A 143 -0.40 -15.85 -14.81
N ASN A 144 0.47 -15.35 -13.93
CA ASN A 144 1.65 -16.08 -13.42
C ASN A 144 1.49 -16.57 -11.97
N ALA A 145 0.26 -16.81 -11.52
CA ALA A 145 -0.03 -17.20 -10.13
C ALA A 145 0.72 -18.45 -9.67
N ALA A 146 0.93 -19.43 -10.55
CA ALA A 146 1.68 -20.66 -10.24
C ALA A 146 3.15 -20.37 -9.94
N GLU A 147 3.79 -19.53 -10.75
CA GLU A 147 5.18 -19.11 -10.55
C GLU A 147 5.34 -18.29 -9.25
N ILE A 148 4.41 -17.38 -8.98
CA ILE A 148 4.39 -16.59 -7.74
C ILE A 148 4.29 -17.51 -6.52
N ARG A 149 3.45 -18.55 -6.55
CA ARG A 149 3.37 -19.53 -5.46
C ARG A 149 4.69 -20.29 -5.25
N ALA A 150 5.36 -20.67 -6.34
CA ALA A 150 6.66 -21.32 -6.29
C ALA A 150 7.72 -20.40 -5.65
N ILE A 151 7.77 -19.12 -6.03
CA ILE A 151 8.66 -18.11 -5.43
C ILE A 151 8.38 -17.94 -3.93
N TYR A 152 7.11 -17.86 -3.51
CA TYR A 152 6.76 -17.79 -2.09
C TYR A 152 7.29 -18.99 -1.30
N LEU A 153 7.19 -20.20 -1.86
CA LEU A 153 7.71 -21.40 -1.23
C LEU A 153 9.25 -21.35 -1.14
N GLU A 154 9.92 -21.02 -2.24
CA GLU A 154 11.37 -20.99 -2.32
C GLU A 154 12.00 -19.92 -1.39
N VAL A 155 11.49 -18.69 -1.44
CA VAL A 155 12.13 -17.53 -0.76
C VAL A 155 11.74 -17.45 0.72
N SER A 156 10.51 -17.78 1.08
CA SER A 156 10.00 -17.58 2.44
C SER A 156 9.45 -18.85 3.11
N ASN A 157 9.60 -20.01 2.47
CA ASN A 157 9.02 -21.29 2.91
C ASN A 157 7.51 -21.17 3.23
N SER A 158 6.83 -20.30 2.48
CA SER A 158 5.41 -20.00 2.65
C SER A 158 4.60 -20.76 1.60
N GLU A 159 4.11 -21.95 2.00
CA GLU A 159 3.22 -22.73 1.15
C GLU A 159 1.88 -22.03 0.92
N ARG A 160 1.42 -21.97 -0.31
CA ARG A 160 0.12 -21.45 -0.72
C ARG A 160 -0.73 -22.56 -1.34
N GLN A 161 -2.03 -22.50 -1.12
CA GLN A 161 -2.96 -23.43 -1.76
C GLN A 161 -2.86 -23.32 -3.28
N GLU A 162 -3.09 -24.43 -3.99
CA GLU A 162 -2.95 -24.51 -5.44
C GLU A 162 -3.87 -23.52 -6.19
N ASP A 163 -5.04 -23.24 -5.62
CA ASP A 163 -6.03 -22.29 -6.14
C ASP A 163 -5.87 -20.86 -5.62
N TRP A 164 -4.76 -20.53 -4.93
CA TRP A 164 -4.53 -19.18 -4.42
C TRP A 164 -3.96 -18.25 -5.48
N PHE A 165 -4.53 -17.05 -5.58
CA PHE A 165 -4.07 -15.94 -6.41
C PHE A 165 -3.68 -14.74 -5.54
N SER A 166 -2.63 -14.03 -5.95
CA SER A 166 -2.09 -12.87 -5.23
C SER A 166 -2.85 -11.59 -5.59
N PHE A 167 -4.12 -11.53 -5.23
CA PHE A 167 -4.99 -10.38 -5.43
C PHE A 167 -6.11 -10.37 -4.39
N ASN A 168 -6.40 -9.18 -3.85
CA ASN A 168 -7.46 -8.98 -2.87
C ASN A 168 -8.55 -8.07 -3.47
N PRO A 169 -9.66 -8.60 -3.99
CA PRO A 169 -10.79 -7.79 -4.43
C PRO A 169 -11.49 -7.13 -3.24
N ILE A 170 -12.11 -5.97 -3.47
CA ILE A 170 -13.03 -5.38 -2.51
C ILE A 170 -14.34 -6.18 -2.58
N CYS A 171 -14.78 -6.72 -1.45
CA CYS A 171 -16.02 -7.49 -1.40
C CYS A 171 -17.22 -6.61 -1.79
N GLU A 172 -17.96 -6.98 -2.82
CA GLU A 172 -19.11 -6.24 -3.34
C GLU A 172 -20.26 -6.13 -2.32
N ASN A 173 -20.35 -7.08 -1.37
CA ASN A 173 -21.41 -7.08 -0.35
C ASN A 173 -21.06 -6.25 0.89
N CYS A 174 -19.84 -6.37 1.44
CA CYS A 174 -19.48 -5.71 2.72
C CYS A 174 -18.37 -4.67 2.62
N GLY A 175 -17.76 -4.49 1.46
CA GLY A 175 -16.70 -3.50 1.22
C GLY A 175 -15.34 -3.84 1.84
N ARG A 176 -15.16 -5.03 2.43
CA ARG A 176 -13.88 -5.44 3.01
C ARG A 176 -12.93 -5.96 1.93
N ILE A 177 -11.69 -5.57 2.02
CA ILE A 177 -10.61 -6.01 1.13
C ILE A 177 -9.70 -7.06 1.80
N ALA A 178 -9.56 -7.01 3.11
CA ALA A 178 -8.68 -7.92 3.85
C ALA A 178 -9.26 -9.33 4.02
N MET A 179 -10.57 -9.50 3.81
CA MET A 179 -11.27 -10.76 4.06
C MET A 179 -11.51 -11.57 2.79
N THR A 180 -11.06 -11.08 1.65
CA THR A 180 -11.30 -11.72 0.35
C THR A 180 -10.15 -12.63 -0.07
N ARG A 181 -10.48 -13.79 -0.59
CA ARG A 181 -9.54 -14.74 -1.20
C ARG A 181 -10.02 -15.09 -2.61
N VAL A 182 -9.16 -14.86 -3.58
CA VAL A 182 -9.38 -15.29 -4.97
C VAL A 182 -8.99 -16.76 -5.11
N TYR A 183 -9.84 -17.53 -5.77
CA TYR A 183 -9.61 -18.95 -6.04
C TYR A 183 -9.65 -19.30 -7.53
N LYS A 184 -10.02 -18.36 -8.40
CA LYS A 184 -10.02 -18.55 -9.85
C LYS A 184 -9.89 -17.23 -10.58
N PHE A 185 -9.17 -17.23 -11.69
CA PHE A 185 -9.12 -16.16 -12.69
C PHE A 185 -9.39 -16.77 -14.08
N ASP A 186 -10.27 -16.15 -14.88
CA ASP A 186 -10.66 -16.64 -16.21
C ASP A 186 -10.12 -15.76 -17.37
N GLY A 187 -9.26 -14.80 -17.05
CA GLY A 187 -8.71 -13.82 -18.00
C GLY A 187 -9.41 -12.46 -17.95
N GLU A 188 -10.66 -12.41 -17.46
CA GLU A 188 -11.45 -11.18 -17.34
C GLU A 188 -11.89 -10.89 -15.91
N LYS A 189 -12.27 -11.93 -15.16
CA LYS A 189 -12.79 -11.83 -13.79
C LYS A 189 -12.00 -12.71 -12.83
N VAL A 190 -11.89 -12.22 -11.61
CA VAL A 190 -11.48 -13.01 -10.46
C VAL A 190 -12.72 -13.49 -9.71
N TYR A 191 -12.73 -14.76 -9.34
CA TYR A 191 -13.76 -15.39 -8.51
C TYR A 191 -13.21 -15.46 -7.08
N TYR A 192 -13.99 -15.00 -6.13
CA TYR A 192 -13.49 -14.84 -4.76
C TYR A 192 -14.55 -15.21 -3.73
N ARG A 193 -14.08 -15.47 -2.54
CA ARG A 193 -14.89 -15.64 -1.33
C ARG A 193 -14.45 -14.63 -0.27
N CYS A 194 -15.41 -13.98 0.38
CA CYS A 194 -15.20 -13.16 1.55
C CYS A 194 -15.23 -14.06 2.79
N GLU A 195 -14.07 -14.58 3.18
CA GLU A 195 -13.93 -15.61 4.20
C GLU A 195 -14.20 -15.04 5.61
N PRO A 196 -15.05 -15.69 6.43
CA PRO A 196 -15.38 -15.18 7.77
C PRO A 196 -14.18 -15.02 8.68
N ASP A 197 -13.18 -15.89 8.56
CA ASP A 197 -12.05 -15.99 9.50
C ASP A 197 -10.67 -15.79 8.83
N ALA A 198 -10.61 -15.12 7.66
CA ALA A 198 -9.35 -14.85 6.96
C ALA A 198 -8.35 -14.06 7.83
N MET A 199 -8.84 -13.14 8.65
CA MET A 199 -8.04 -12.30 9.55
C MET A 199 -8.67 -12.25 10.95
N LYS A 200 -7.83 -12.14 11.99
CA LYS A 200 -8.28 -12.14 13.38
C LYS A 200 -9.03 -10.86 13.79
N TYR A 201 -8.76 -9.74 13.12
CA TYR A 201 -9.27 -8.41 13.50
C TYR A 201 -10.61 -8.04 12.86
N ALA A 202 -11.08 -8.81 11.87
CA ALA A 202 -12.34 -8.56 11.18
C ALA A 202 -13.02 -9.88 10.83
N LYS A 203 -14.31 -9.80 10.47
CA LYS A 203 -15.06 -10.95 9.96
C LYS A 203 -15.52 -10.70 8.54
N GLY A 204 -15.28 -11.64 7.63
CA GLY A 204 -15.89 -11.65 6.31
C GLY A 204 -17.38 -11.98 6.37
N CYS A 205 -18.09 -11.68 5.29
CA CYS A 205 -19.54 -11.85 5.24
C CYS A 205 -20.02 -13.16 4.61
N GLY A 206 -19.09 -14.04 4.19
CA GLY A 206 -19.42 -15.30 3.52
C GLY A 206 -19.85 -15.16 2.05
N TYR A 207 -19.84 -13.94 1.49
CA TYR A 207 -20.23 -13.69 0.11
C TYR A 207 -19.24 -14.33 -0.88
N GLU A 208 -19.78 -14.95 -1.91
CA GLU A 208 -19.03 -15.40 -3.08
C GLU A 208 -19.43 -14.57 -4.29
N GLY A 209 -18.47 -14.11 -5.06
CA GLY A 209 -18.68 -13.23 -6.20
C GLY A 209 -17.61 -13.35 -7.26
N ALA A 210 -17.85 -12.64 -8.36
CA ALA A 210 -16.91 -12.55 -9.47
C ALA A 210 -16.86 -11.11 -9.98
N VAL A 211 -15.68 -10.49 -9.94
CA VAL A 211 -15.47 -9.09 -10.30
C VAL A 211 -14.27 -8.95 -11.24
N SER A 212 -14.29 -7.93 -12.11
CA SER A 212 -13.08 -7.53 -12.84
C SER A 212 -12.01 -7.12 -11.82
N PRO A 213 -10.77 -7.62 -11.92
CA PRO A 213 -9.69 -7.22 -11.02
C PRO A 213 -9.13 -5.83 -11.30
N PHE A 214 -9.57 -5.20 -12.38
CA PHE A 214 -9.03 -3.94 -12.90
C PHE A 214 -9.79 -2.72 -12.36
N ASP A 215 -9.23 -1.52 -12.64
CA ASP A 215 -9.86 -0.22 -12.39
C ASP A 215 -10.28 0.02 -10.93
N GLY A 216 -9.47 -0.50 -10.00
CA GLY A 216 -9.64 -0.24 -8.57
C GLY A 216 -10.59 -1.17 -7.83
N ASN A 217 -11.01 -2.29 -8.42
CA ASN A 217 -11.87 -3.26 -7.74
C ASN A 217 -11.13 -4.14 -6.71
N GLY A 218 -9.87 -3.88 -6.47
CA GLY A 218 -9.05 -4.57 -5.51
C GLY A 218 -7.59 -4.13 -5.60
N LYS A 219 -6.71 -4.83 -4.90
CA LYS A 219 -5.28 -4.52 -4.89
C LYS A 219 -4.41 -5.78 -4.87
N LEU A 220 -3.17 -5.62 -5.29
CA LEU A 220 -2.10 -6.59 -5.06
C LEU A 220 -1.61 -6.50 -3.60
N PRO A 221 -1.21 -7.60 -2.95
CA PRO A 221 -0.45 -7.55 -1.71
C PRO A 221 0.87 -6.81 -1.91
N TRP A 222 1.31 -6.07 -0.90
CA TRP A 222 2.53 -5.24 -1.00
C TRP A 222 3.86 -6.03 -1.13
N LYS A 223 3.81 -7.35 -0.93
CA LYS A 223 4.97 -8.24 -1.06
C LYS A 223 5.13 -8.89 -2.44
N LEU A 224 4.60 -8.27 -3.46
CA LEU A 224 4.74 -8.73 -4.85
C LEU A 224 5.73 -7.87 -5.61
#